data_954e36ec2056af88afddf7e2dcec1a36
#
_entry.id   954e36ec2056af88afddf7e2dcec1a36
#
_cell.length_a   1.000
_cell.length_b   1.000
_cell.length_c   1.000
_cell.angle_alpha   90.00
_cell.angle_beta   90.00
_cell.angle_gamma   90.00
#
_symmetry.space_group_name_H-M   'P 1'
#
loop_
_entity.id
_entity.type
_entity.pdbx_description
1 polymer ?
#
loop_
_entity_poly.entity_id
_entity_poly.type
_entity_poly.pdbx_seq_one_letter_code
_entity_poly.pdbx_strand_id
1 'polypeptide(L)'
;ATLLSYASLYAVDIPPHETETYLKERLGGNTDEDIVQGVLSYYGKDLTFSVPILVMCALAGVITHWDRIPQLPFELSVLPQRLFRFLRLPVVSYAIPALIAVGILRYEKGKRDFLSSVRESFIGKSLRVLEKLQPSHGGFLEAAPLTAFVSMCMSGAGFREHAVTQKAAQFLIKTVRPDGTWPIDTDLSCWVTSLSIKALGEDLEDKTFFIERIKRNAFAFRHPFTGAKEGGWGWSDLPGSVPDADDTSGALVALHVLTGGTYSEEVGKGVEWLLALQNEDGGMPTFCKGWGKLPFDRSSPDISAHSLLAFELWLDALPKELRVKCRRSIRRLLGWMWKIQSSDGSWTPLWFGDQDAKD
;
A
#
# COMPACT_ATOMS: atom_id res chain seq x y z
N ALA A 1 13.15 0.91 -10.59
CA ALA A 1 13.30 -0.50 -11.02
C ALA A 1 14.77 -0.82 -11.33
N THR A 2 15.44 -0.14 -12.27
CA THR A 2 16.80 -0.45 -12.75
C THR A 2 17.83 -0.58 -11.63
N LEU A 3 17.86 0.35 -10.67
CA LEU A 3 18.81 0.30 -9.55
C LEU A 3 18.60 -0.92 -8.65
N LEU A 4 17.35 -1.31 -8.40
CA LEU A 4 17.06 -2.51 -7.60
C LEU A 4 17.44 -3.80 -8.34
N SER A 5 17.18 -3.87 -9.65
CA SER A 5 17.61 -5.01 -10.47
C SER A 5 19.13 -5.13 -10.50
N TYR A 6 19.84 -4.00 -10.67
CA TYR A 6 21.29 -3.93 -10.59
C TYR A 6 21.79 -4.42 -9.23
N ALA A 7 21.24 -3.93 -8.12
CA ALA A 7 21.62 -4.35 -6.78
C ALA A 7 21.40 -5.85 -6.56
N SER A 8 20.30 -6.41 -7.08
CA SER A 8 20.00 -7.84 -6.97
C SER A 8 21.02 -8.71 -7.73
N LEU A 9 21.41 -8.30 -8.94
CA LEU A 9 22.42 -9.00 -9.73
C LEU A 9 23.83 -8.83 -9.13
N TYR A 10 24.11 -7.66 -8.59
CA TYR A 10 25.37 -7.38 -7.89
C TYR A 10 25.55 -8.28 -6.66
N ALA A 11 24.46 -8.51 -5.90
CA ALA A 11 24.48 -9.36 -4.71
C ALA A 11 24.80 -10.85 -5.00
N VAL A 12 24.68 -11.29 -6.25
CA VAL A 12 24.99 -12.66 -6.71
C VAL A 12 26.18 -12.70 -7.68
N ASP A 13 27.02 -11.67 -7.64
CA ASP A 13 28.25 -11.55 -8.45
C ASP A 13 28.01 -11.60 -9.98
N ILE A 14 26.88 -11.09 -10.45
CA ILE A 14 26.53 -10.99 -11.88
C ILE A 14 26.18 -9.52 -12.21
N PRO A 15 27.08 -8.53 -12.00
CA PRO A 15 26.77 -7.14 -12.29
C PRO A 15 26.75 -6.90 -13.81
N PRO A 16 25.62 -6.37 -14.35
CA PRO A 16 25.54 -6.02 -15.76
C PRO A 16 26.27 -4.69 -16.03
N HIS A 17 27.38 -4.72 -16.75
CA HIS A 17 28.22 -3.54 -17.02
C HIS A 17 27.48 -2.41 -17.76
N GLU A 18 26.61 -2.74 -18.70
CA GLU A 18 25.79 -1.74 -19.40
C GLU A 18 24.84 -1.00 -18.45
N THR A 19 24.23 -1.73 -17.51
CA THR A 19 23.37 -1.13 -16.49
C THR A 19 24.13 -0.24 -15.54
N GLU A 20 25.35 -0.59 -15.19
CA GLU A 20 26.25 0.24 -14.36
C GLU A 20 26.54 1.58 -15.06
N THR A 21 26.90 1.54 -16.35
CA THR A 21 27.13 2.74 -17.14
C THR A 21 25.89 3.64 -17.20
N TYR A 22 24.73 3.07 -17.50
CA TYR A 22 23.46 3.79 -17.49
C TYR A 22 23.16 4.45 -16.13
N LEU A 23 23.33 3.70 -15.03
CA LEU A 23 23.07 4.22 -13.67
C LEU A 23 24.04 5.34 -13.32
N LYS A 24 25.33 5.22 -13.69
CA LYS A 24 26.34 6.24 -13.47
C LYS A 24 25.97 7.55 -14.18
N GLU A 25 25.55 7.49 -15.43
CA GLU A 25 25.08 8.67 -16.16
C GLU A 25 23.82 9.26 -15.54
N ARG A 26 22.85 8.42 -15.16
CA ARG A 26 21.56 8.85 -14.63
C ARG A 26 21.63 9.44 -13.22
N LEU A 27 22.55 8.94 -12.38
CA LEU A 27 22.73 9.36 -10.98
C LEU A 27 23.83 10.43 -10.82
N GLY A 28 24.57 10.75 -11.88
CA GLY A 28 25.66 11.72 -11.83
C GLY A 28 26.99 11.15 -11.35
N GLY A 29 27.11 9.84 -11.18
CA GLY A 29 28.27 9.13 -10.71
C GLY A 29 27.96 7.74 -10.15
N ASN A 30 28.96 7.08 -9.58
CA ASN A 30 28.82 5.75 -9.01
C ASN A 30 29.35 5.64 -7.56
N THR A 31 29.63 6.75 -6.93
CA THR A 31 29.97 6.77 -5.51
C THR A 31 28.72 6.58 -4.65
N ASP A 32 28.91 6.14 -3.40
CA ASP A 32 27.81 6.06 -2.45
C ASP A 32 27.01 7.37 -2.36
N GLU A 33 27.69 8.52 -2.43
CA GLU A 33 27.08 9.85 -2.40
C GLU A 33 26.21 10.08 -3.63
N ASP A 34 26.73 9.80 -4.82
CA ASP A 34 25.99 9.99 -6.09
C ASP A 34 24.71 9.16 -6.10
N ILE A 35 24.80 7.90 -5.69
CA ILE A 35 23.64 6.99 -5.63
C ILE A 35 22.61 7.51 -4.62
N VAL A 36 23.05 7.86 -3.42
CA VAL A 36 22.16 8.34 -2.36
C VAL A 36 21.48 9.64 -2.76
N GLN A 37 22.23 10.63 -3.24
CA GLN A 37 21.70 11.92 -3.66
C GLN A 37 20.81 11.80 -4.90
N GLY A 38 21.19 10.97 -5.86
CA GLY A 38 20.39 10.70 -7.05
C GLY A 38 19.01 10.11 -6.71
N VAL A 39 18.97 9.14 -5.80
CA VAL A 39 17.70 8.56 -5.34
C VAL A 39 16.89 9.56 -4.50
N LEU A 40 17.52 10.26 -3.55
CA LEU A 40 16.82 11.22 -2.69
C LEU A 40 16.30 12.42 -3.47
N SER A 41 17.01 12.90 -4.49
CA SER A 41 16.55 14.01 -5.34
C SER A 41 15.35 13.62 -6.20
N TYR A 42 15.30 12.37 -6.68
CA TYR A 42 14.16 11.84 -7.45
C TYR A 42 12.87 11.76 -6.62
N TYR A 43 12.97 11.28 -5.38
CA TYR A 43 11.80 11.14 -4.48
C TYR A 43 11.54 12.39 -3.63
N GLY A 44 12.44 13.35 -3.60
CA GLY A 44 12.33 14.57 -2.80
C GLY A 44 12.21 14.28 -1.30
N LYS A 45 11.13 14.76 -0.68
CA LYS A 45 10.87 14.56 0.77
C LYS A 45 10.24 13.21 1.11
N ASP A 46 9.90 12.41 0.10
CA ASP A 46 9.26 11.11 0.32
C ASP A 46 10.32 10.03 0.61
N LEU A 47 10.41 9.65 1.88
CA LEU A 47 11.30 8.59 2.34
C LEU A 47 10.68 7.18 2.25
N THR A 48 9.42 7.07 1.83
CA THR A 48 8.68 5.80 1.82
C THR A 48 9.30 4.79 0.84
N PHE A 49 9.75 5.27 -0.31
CA PHE A 49 10.39 4.45 -1.34
C PHE A 49 11.90 4.64 -1.38
N SER A 50 12.38 5.87 -1.21
CA SER A 50 13.81 6.17 -1.33
C SER A 50 14.66 5.39 -0.32
N VAL A 51 14.28 5.38 0.95
CA VAL A 51 15.07 4.68 1.98
C VAL A 51 15.08 3.16 1.81
N PRO A 52 13.95 2.46 1.56
CA PRO A 52 13.99 1.04 1.21
C PRO A 52 14.88 0.71 0.01
N ILE A 53 14.84 1.51 -1.06
CA ILE A 53 15.71 1.32 -2.23
C ILE A 53 17.19 1.42 -1.82
N LEU A 54 17.56 2.45 -1.08
CA LEU A 54 18.94 2.66 -0.62
C LEU A 54 19.40 1.54 0.32
N VAL A 55 18.53 1.10 1.22
CA VAL A 55 18.83 -0.02 2.12
C VAL A 55 19.05 -1.33 1.35
N MET A 56 18.27 -1.57 0.28
CA MET A 56 18.52 -2.73 -0.59
C MET A 56 19.86 -2.65 -1.29
N CYS A 57 20.23 -1.47 -1.79
CA CYS A 57 21.55 -1.26 -2.39
C CYS A 57 22.69 -1.49 -1.37
N ALA A 58 22.49 -1.09 -0.11
CA ALA A 58 23.46 -1.31 0.95
C ALA A 58 23.55 -2.79 1.37
N LEU A 59 22.42 -3.50 1.44
CA LEU A 59 22.42 -4.95 1.69
C LEU A 59 23.10 -5.74 0.58
N ALA A 60 22.95 -5.29 -0.66
CA ALA A 60 23.64 -5.88 -1.82
C ALA A 60 25.12 -5.52 -1.91
N GLY A 61 25.63 -4.58 -1.12
CA GLY A 61 27.01 -4.12 -1.16
C GLY A 61 27.30 -3.02 -2.21
N VAL A 62 26.29 -2.53 -2.90
CA VAL A 62 26.42 -1.40 -3.86
C VAL A 62 26.69 -0.09 -3.12
N ILE A 63 26.09 0.10 -1.94
CA ILE A 63 26.37 1.19 -1.02
C ILE A 63 27.11 0.61 0.18
N THR A 64 28.25 1.18 0.54
CA THR A 64 29.09 0.70 1.65
C THR A 64 28.92 1.53 2.92
N HIS A 65 28.57 2.80 2.79
CA HIS A 65 28.44 3.75 3.89
C HIS A 65 26.99 3.92 4.34
N TRP A 66 26.57 3.09 5.27
CA TRP A 66 25.22 3.11 5.85
C TRP A 66 24.79 4.46 6.43
N ASP A 67 25.76 5.25 6.91
CA ASP A 67 25.50 6.56 7.51
C ASP A 67 24.89 7.58 6.55
N ARG A 68 25.05 7.38 5.25
CA ARG A 68 24.50 8.25 4.20
C ARG A 68 23.02 8.02 3.96
N ILE A 69 22.50 6.86 4.39
CA ILE A 69 21.08 6.51 4.26
C ILE A 69 20.30 7.17 5.40
N PRO A 70 19.20 7.88 5.13
CA PRO A 70 18.37 8.48 6.17
C PRO A 70 17.84 7.44 7.19
N GLN A 71 17.86 7.79 8.48
CA GLN A 71 17.27 6.96 9.52
C GLN A 71 15.76 7.09 9.53
N LEU A 72 15.04 5.99 9.45
CA LEU A 72 13.59 5.95 9.66
C LEU A 72 13.29 5.84 11.17
N PRO A 73 12.29 6.60 11.67
CA PRO A 73 11.98 6.67 13.09
C PRO A 73 11.10 5.46 13.51
N PHE A 74 11.65 4.26 13.53
CA PHE A 74 10.93 3.03 13.88
C PHE A 74 10.39 3.03 15.32
N GLU A 75 11.01 3.78 16.21
CA GLU A 75 10.56 4.02 17.58
C GLU A 75 9.16 4.60 17.67
N LEU A 76 8.73 5.33 16.64
CA LEU A 76 7.36 5.86 16.57
C LEU A 76 6.31 4.77 16.37
N SER A 77 6.69 3.59 15.84
CA SER A 77 5.75 2.49 15.55
C SER A 77 4.99 1.99 16.78
N VAL A 78 5.52 2.20 17.98
CA VAL A 78 4.88 1.78 19.24
C VAL A 78 3.79 2.73 19.72
N LEU A 79 3.68 3.90 19.11
CA LEU A 79 2.66 4.88 19.46
C LEU A 79 1.29 4.45 18.89
N PRO A 80 0.19 4.77 19.58
CA PRO A 80 -1.15 4.47 19.07
C PRO A 80 -1.40 5.17 17.72
N GLN A 81 -2.00 4.46 16.75
CA GLN A 81 -2.33 5.02 15.44
C GLN A 81 -3.16 6.30 15.50
N ARG A 82 -4.00 6.46 16.54
CA ARG A 82 -4.75 7.70 16.77
C ARG A 82 -3.85 8.92 16.94
N LEU A 83 -2.68 8.73 17.55
CA LEU A 83 -1.71 9.81 17.77
C LEU A 83 -1.05 10.22 16.44
N PHE A 84 -0.71 9.27 15.58
CA PHE A 84 -0.20 9.56 14.22
C PHE A 84 -1.18 10.43 13.44
N ARG A 85 -2.46 10.08 13.46
CA ARG A 85 -3.51 10.85 12.79
C ARG A 85 -3.65 12.26 13.39
N PHE A 86 -3.66 12.37 14.72
CA PHE A 86 -3.76 13.65 15.41
C PHE A 86 -2.57 14.57 15.12
N LEU A 87 -1.36 14.03 15.14
CA LEU A 87 -0.13 14.77 14.84
C LEU A 87 0.15 14.90 13.33
N ARG A 88 -0.65 14.28 12.47
CA ARG A 88 -0.46 14.25 11.03
C ARG A 88 0.97 13.83 10.62
N LEU A 89 1.52 12.84 11.30
CA LEU A 89 2.86 12.35 11.01
C LEU A 89 2.89 11.69 9.62
N PRO A 90 3.97 11.86 8.84
CA PRO A 90 4.10 11.29 7.51
C PRO A 90 4.44 9.79 7.57
N VAL A 91 3.59 9.00 8.21
CA VAL A 91 3.71 7.54 8.33
C VAL A 91 2.39 6.92 7.93
N VAL A 92 2.41 6.04 6.94
CA VAL A 92 1.24 5.28 6.51
C VAL A 92 1.10 4.05 7.40
N SER A 93 -0.11 3.74 7.83
CA SER A 93 -0.39 2.61 8.70
C SER A 93 0.05 1.26 8.11
N TYR A 94 -0.11 1.05 6.80
CA TYR A 94 0.32 -0.18 6.12
C TYR A 94 1.83 -0.24 5.84
N ALA A 95 2.56 0.88 5.89
CA ALA A 95 4.02 0.89 5.75
C ALA A 95 4.76 0.64 7.08
N ILE A 96 4.06 0.51 8.21
CA ILE A 96 4.68 0.26 9.53
C ILE A 96 5.63 -0.95 9.53
N PRO A 97 5.33 -2.10 8.89
CA PRO A 97 6.27 -3.21 8.84
C PRO A 97 7.59 -2.84 8.20
N ALA A 98 7.57 -2.13 7.07
CA ALA A 98 8.78 -1.64 6.42
C ALA A 98 9.50 -0.59 7.28
N LEU A 99 8.77 0.36 7.88
CA LEU A 99 9.32 1.36 8.79
C LEU A 99 10.12 0.72 9.93
N ILE A 100 9.57 -0.34 10.55
CA ILE A 100 10.24 -1.04 11.65
C ILE A 100 11.49 -1.77 11.15
N ALA A 101 11.34 -2.64 10.15
CA ALA A 101 12.42 -3.49 9.70
C ALA A 101 13.59 -2.70 9.08
N VAL A 102 13.29 -1.76 8.19
CA VAL A 102 14.28 -0.87 7.56
C VAL A 102 14.91 0.06 8.58
N GLY A 103 14.11 0.64 9.48
CA GLY A 103 14.59 1.54 10.52
C GLY A 103 15.52 0.85 11.52
N ILE A 104 15.21 -0.37 11.96
CA ILE A 104 16.06 -1.17 12.85
C ILE A 104 17.37 -1.53 12.13
N LEU A 105 17.30 -2.03 10.89
CA LEU A 105 18.49 -2.37 10.12
C LEU A 105 19.44 -1.18 9.96
N ARG A 106 18.88 -0.02 9.55
CA ARG A 106 19.68 1.20 9.40
C ARG A 106 20.33 1.63 10.73
N TYR A 107 19.59 1.49 11.84
CA TYR A 107 20.12 1.74 13.18
C TYR A 107 21.26 0.78 13.56
N GLU A 108 21.12 -0.52 13.29
CA GLU A 108 22.14 -1.54 13.64
C GLU A 108 23.43 -1.38 12.81
N LYS A 109 23.32 -0.98 11.55
CA LYS A 109 24.45 -0.87 10.62
C LYS A 109 25.12 0.51 10.59
N GLY A 110 24.41 1.55 11.02
CA GLY A 110 24.91 2.92 10.97
C GLY A 110 25.66 3.35 12.24
N LYS A 111 26.20 4.56 12.20
CA LYS A 111 26.81 5.16 13.38
C LYS A 111 25.77 5.54 14.42
N ARG A 112 26.15 5.40 15.68
CA ARG A 112 25.31 5.81 16.81
C ARG A 112 25.26 7.33 16.91
N ASP A 113 24.06 7.85 17.18
CA ASP A 113 23.78 9.27 17.40
C ASP A 113 23.24 9.52 18.83
N PHE A 114 22.87 10.75 19.14
CA PHE A 114 22.34 11.12 20.45
C PHE A 114 21.00 10.45 20.79
N LEU A 115 20.24 9.99 19.79
CA LEU A 115 18.99 9.24 19.98
C LEU A 115 19.21 7.72 20.09
N SER A 116 20.42 7.24 19.96
CA SER A 116 20.72 5.81 19.90
C SER A 116 20.23 5.04 21.11
N SER A 117 20.45 5.56 22.32
CA SER A 117 19.97 4.89 23.55
C SER A 117 18.44 4.85 23.63
N VAL A 118 17.76 5.87 23.11
CA VAL A 118 16.30 5.88 23.00
C VAL A 118 15.85 4.81 22.04
N ARG A 119 16.38 4.79 20.81
CA ARG A 119 16.03 3.80 19.79
C ARG A 119 16.26 2.38 20.25
N GLU A 120 17.39 2.09 20.89
CA GLU A 120 17.72 0.77 21.43
C GLU A 120 16.64 0.28 22.40
N SER A 121 16.15 1.13 23.29
CA SER A 121 15.08 0.78 24.23
C SER A 121 13.74 0.47 23.58
N PHE A 122 13.55 0.89 22.32
CA PHE A 122 12.33 0.66 21.55
C PHE A 122 12.39 -0.56 20.62
N ILE A 123 13.56 -1.11 20.32
CA ILE A 123 13.70 -2.27 19.39
C ILE A 123 12.74 -3.38 19.78
N GLY A 124 12.82 -3.90 21.02
CA GLY A 124 11.97 -5.00 21.46
C GLY A 124 10.47 -4.68 21.46
N LYS A 125 10.10 -3.39 21.65
CA LYS A 125 8.70 -2.96 21.55
C LYS A 125 8.22 -2.93 20.10
N SER A 126 9.06 -2.42 19.20
CA SER A 126 8.77 -2.36 17.76
C SER A 126 8.69 -3.76 17.14
N LEU A 127 9.54 -4.69 17.57
CA LEU A 127 9.45 -6.09 17.15
C LEU A 127 8.12 -6.74 17.57
N ARG A 128 7.63 -6.48 18.78
CA ARG A 128 6.29 -6.94 19.21
C ARG A 128 5.16 -6.31 18.39
N VAL A 129 5.30 -5.08 17.95
CA VAL A 129 4.34 -4.47 17.00
C VAL A 129 4.38 -5.21 15.68
N LEU A 130 5.58 -5.48 15.14
CA LEU A 130 5.77 -6.21 13.89
C LEU A 130 5.16 -7.62 13.93
N GLU A 131 5.36 -8.35 15.04
CA GLU A 131 4.73 -9.66 15.27
C GLU A 131 3.19 -9.60 15.22
N LYS A 132 2.60 -8.58 15.86
CA LYS A 132 1.14 -8.39 15.87
C LYS A 132 0.56 -8.02 14.51
N LEU A 133 1.37 -7.36 13.67
CA LEU A 133 0.96 -6.92 12.35
C LEU A 133 1.15 -8.02 11.29
N GLN A 134 1.96 -9.05 11.58
CA GLN A 134 2.18 -10.12 10.63
C GLN A 134 0.97 -11.06 10.56
N PRO A 135 0.39 -11.25 9.38
CA PRO A 135 -0.67 -12.24 9.17
C PRO A 135 -0.23 -13.66 9.52
N SER A 136 -1.20 -14.55 9.78
CA SER A 136 -0.94 -15.93 10.19
C SER A 136 -0.09 -16.71 9.17
N HIS A 137 -0.27 -16.45 7.86
CA HIS A 137 0.50 -17.10 6.79
C HIS A 137 1.88 -16.46 6.56
N GLY A 138 2.21 -15.34 7.22
CA GLY A 138 3.53 -14.72 7.19
C GLY A 138 3.72 -13.57 6.21
N GLY A 139 2.84 -13.41 5.22
CA GLY A 139 2.93 -12.37 4.18
C GLY A 139 2.31 -11.04 4.62
N PHE A 140 3.08 -9.98 4.60
CA PHE A 140 2.57 -8.63 4.85
C PHE A 140 1.81 -8.10 3.63
N LEU A 141 0.55 -7.72 3.82
CA LEU A 141 -0.33 -7.19 2.77
C LEU A 141 -0.51 -8.12 1.55
N GLU A 142 -0.33 -9.42 1.69
CA GLU A 142 -0.27 -10.39 0.58
C GLU A 142 0.82 -10.07 -0.46
N ALA A 143 1.69 -9.09 -0.16
CA ALA A 143 2.67 -8.55 -1.09
C ALA A 143 4.04 -9.22 -0.91
N ALA A 144 4.51 -9.92 -1.94
CA ALA A 144 5.84 -10.53 -1.95
C ALA A 144 6.97 -9.49 -1.78
N PRO A 145 6.96 -8.31 -2.46
CA PRO A 145 7.99 -7.31 -2.28
C PRO A 145 8.10 -6.79 -0.85
N LEU A 146 6.98 -6.42 -0.22
CA LEU A 146 6.99 -5.91 1.16
C LEU A 146 7.48 -6.97 2.14
N THR A 147 7.01 -8.21 1.98
CA THR A 147 7.42 -9.33 2.82
C THR A 147 8.91 -9.63 2.66
N ALA A 148 9.44 -9.57 1.43
CA ALA A 148 10.86 -9.72 1.14
C ALA A 148 11.70 -8.61 1.80
N PHE A 149 11.29 -7.33 1.66
CA PHE A 149 11.96 -6.21 2.33
C PHE A 149 12.04 -6.39 3.84
N VAL A 150 10.93 -6.75 4.47
CA VAL A 150 10.90 -7.01 5.93
C VAL A 150 11.86 -8.16 6.28
N SER A 151 11.78 -9.29 5.57
CA SER A 151 12.61 -10.48 5.84
C SER A 151 14.11 -10.19 5.69
N MET A 152 14.49 -9.52 4.58
CA MET A 152 15.89 -9.15 4.31
C MET A 152 16.43 -8.16 5.35
N CYS A 153 15.66 -7.15 5.69
CA CYS A 153 16.07 -6.16 6.69
C CYS A 153 16.22 -6.79 8.08
N MET A 154 15.27 -7.61 8.50
CA MET A 154 15.35 -8.33 9.77
C MET A 154 16.56 -9.26 9.82
N SER A 155 16.82 -10.02 8.76
CA SER A 155 17.99 -10.90 8.66
C SER A 155 19.29 -10.10 8.72
N GLY A 156 19.39 -9.00 7.99
CA GLY A 156 20.55 -8.11 7.97
C GLY A 156 20.83 -7.42 9.31
N ALA A 157 19.77 -7.18 10.10
CA ALA A 157 19.84 -6.62 11.45
C ALA A 157 20.17 -7.65 12.54
N GLY A 158 20.39 -8.92 12.18
CA GLY A 158 20.72 -10.00 13.14
C GLY A 158 19.52 -10.77 13.68
N PHE A 159 18.30 -10.49 13.20
CA PHE A 159 17.05 -11.15 13.63
C PHE A 159 16.62 -12.29 12.70
N ARG A 160 17.59 -13.02 12.12
CA ARG A 160 17.30 -14.11 11.18
C ARG A 160 16.40 -15.20 11.80
N GLU A 161 16.64 -15.56 13.06
CA GLU A 161 15.90 -16.60 13.77
C GLU A 161 14.60 -16.09 14.42
N HIS A 162 14.30 -14.81 14.28
CA HIS A 162 13.07 -14.23 14.81
C HIS A 162 11.83 -14.78 14.08
N ALA A 163 10.75 -15.05 14.82
CA ALA A 163 9.54 -15.67 14.27
C ALA A 163 8.97 -14.95 13.05
N VAL A 164 9.03 -13.61 13.04
CA VAL A 164 8.60 -12.79 11.91
C VAL A 164 9.40 -13.09 10.65
N THR A 165 10.73 -13.17 10.78
CA THR A 165 11.64 -13.46 9.67
C THR A 165 11.39 -14.84 9.09
N GLN A 166 11.28 -15.83 9.96
CA GLN A 166 11.06 -17.23 9.58
C GLN A 166 9.70 -17.41 8.85
N LYS A 167 8.63 -16.82 9.37
CA LYS A 167 7.31 -16.86 8.72
C LYS A 167 7.30 -16.12 7.38
N ALA A 168 7.95 -14.95 7.29
CA ALA A 168 8.08 -14.21 6.04
C ALA A 168 8.86 -15.01 4.98
N ALA A 169 9.96 -15.64 5.35
CA ALA A 169 10.72 -16.52 4.46
C ALA A 169 9.89 -17.72 3.98
N GLN A 170 9.13 -18.36 4.88
CA GLN A 170 8.23 -19.46 4.51
C GLN A 170 7.13 -19.01 3.55
N PHE A 171 6.55 -17.81 3.76
CA PHE A 171 5.58 -17.24 2.83
C PHE A 171 6.18 -17.07 1.44
N LEU A 172 7.36 -16.47 1.33
CA LEU A 172 8.06 -16.29 0.05
C LEU A 172 8.34 -17.61 -0.65
N ILE A 173 8.83 -18.62 0.08
CA ILE A 173 9.09 -19.95 -0.49
C ILE A 173 7.81 -20.60 -1.02
N LYS A 174 6.69 -20.44 -0.29
CA LYS A 174 5.42 -21.05 -0.69
C LYS A 174 4.73 -20.34 -1.86
N THR A 175 5.04 -19.06 -2.10
CA THR A 175 4.39 -18.23 -3.11
C THR A 175 5.23 -18.03 -4.38
N VAL A 176 6.41 -18.65 -4.45
CA VAL A 176 7.20 -18.67 -5.69
C VAL A 176 6.45 -19.41 -6.78
N ARG A 177 6.42 -18.85 -7.98
CA ARG A 177 5.81 -19.46 -9.16
C ARG A 177 6.71 -20.58 -9.73
N PRO A 178 6.17 -21.47 -10.58
CA PRO A 178 6.96 -22.53 -11.22
C PRO A 178 8.15 -22.03 -12.05
N ASP A 179 8.07 -20.81 -12.57
CA ASP A 179 9.12 -20.14 -13.34
C ASP A 179 10.19 -19.45 -12.47
N GLY A 180 10.09 -19.55 -11.12
CA GLY A 180 11.01 -18.95 -10.18
C GLY A 180 10.73 -17.48 -9.87
N THR A 181 9.63 -16.89 -10.38
CA THR A 181 9.24 -15.51 -10.12
C THR A 181 8.24 -15.40 -8.95
N TRP A 182 8.04 -14.18 -8.46
CA TRP A 182 6.98 -13.83 -7.52
C TRP A 182 6.02 -12.81 -8.13
N PRO A 183 4.71 -12.94 -7.87
CA PRO A 183 3.78 -11.85 -8.13
C PRO A 183 4.02 -10.69 -7.17
N ILE A 184 3.56 -9.49 -7.53
CA ILE A 184 3.53 -8.36 -6.59
C ILE A 184 2.59 -8.71 -5.43
N ASP A 185 1.35 -9.04 -5.75
CA ASP A 185 0.35 -9.56 -4.81
C ASP A 185 0.11 -11.04 -5.07
N THR A 186 0.07 -11.83 -4.01
CA THR A 186 -0.05 -13.29 -4.14
C THR A 186 -1.49 -13.75 -4.30
N ASP A 187 -2.45 -12.93 -3.94
CA ASP A 187 -3.87 -13.20 -4.06
C ASP A 187 -4.67 -11.91 -4.30
N LEU A 188 -5.47 -11.88 -5.36
CA LEU A 188 -6.38 -10.81 -5.73
C LEU A 188 -7.81 -11.35 -5.93
N SER A 189 -8.18 -12.40 -5.20
CA SER A 189 -9.44 -13.13 -5.41
C SER A 189 -10.68 -12.25 -5.31
N CYS A 190 -10.73 -11.32 -4.37
CA CYS A 190 -11.87 -10.41 -4.22
C CYS A 190 -11.92 -9.39 -5.36
N TRP A 191 -10.78 -8.80 -5.70
CA TRP A 191 -10.65 -7.85 -6.80
C TRP A 191 -11.08 -8.47 -8.14
N VAL A 192 -10.47 -9.60 -8.50
CA VAL A 192 -10.76 -10.30 -9.77
C VAL A 192 -12.22 -10.78 -9.82
N THR A 193 -12.77 -11.27 -8.70
CA THR A 193 -14.19 -11.67 -8.63
C THR A 193 -15.11 -10.48 -8.92
N SER A 194 -14.87 -9.33 -8.31
CA SER A 194 -15.68 -8.12 -8.54
C SER A 194 -15.63 -7.66 -10.01
N LEU A 195 -14.44 -7.67 -10.62
CA LEU A 195 -14.26 -7.33 -12.03
C LEU A 195 -14.96 -8.35 -12.95
N SER A 196 -14.82 -9.64 -12.66
CA SER A 196 -15.45 -10.70 -13.46
C SER A 196 -16.98 -10.62 -13.43
N ILE A 197 -17.56 -10.35 -12.25
CA ILE A 197 -19.01 -10.14 -12.13
C ILE A 197 -19.46 -8.93 -12.96
N LYS A 198 -18.73 -7.83 -12.91
CA LYS A 198 -19.03 -6.64 -13.71
C LYS A 198 -18.94 -6.94 -15.21
N ALA A 199 -17.97 -7.77 -15.64
CA ALA A 199 -17.78 -8.13 -17.05
C ALA A 199 -18.85 -9.11 -17.55
N LEU A 200 -19.23 -10.11 -16.77
CA LEU A 200 -20.20 -11.14 -17.13
C LEU A 200 -21.64 -10.65 -17.04
N GLY A 201 -21.96 -9.77 -16.08
CA GLY A 201 -23.28 -9.18 -15.93
C GLY A 201 -24.40 -10.21 -15.82
N GLU A 202 -25.31 -10.19 -16.79
CA GLU A 202 -26.49 -11.10 -16.84
C GLU A 202 -26.12 -12.56 -17.17
N ASP A 203 -24.97 -12.80 -17.79
CA ASP A 203 -24.53 -14.15 -18.20
C ASP A 203 -24.00 -14.98 -17.02
N LEU A 204 -23.95 -14.41 -15.82
CA LEU A 204 -23.49 -15.12 -14.62
C LEU A 204 -24.58 -16.05 -14.07
N GLU A 205 -24.30 -17.36 -14.03
CA GLU A 205 -25.27 -18.39 -13.68
C GLU A 205 -25.61 -18.44 -12.18
N ASP A 206 -24.62 -18.50 -11.28
CA ASP A 206 -24.84 -18.63 -9.82
C ASP A 206 -24.70 -17.30 -9.08
N LYS A 207 -25.66 -16.39 -9.29
CA LYS A 207 -25.66 -15.08 -8.63
C LYS A 207 -25.71 -15.19 -7.11
N THR A 208 -26.43 -16.16 -6.56
CA THR A 208 -26.59 -16.32 -5.11
C THR A 208 -25.27 -16.64 -4.41
N PHE A 209 -24.50 -17.57 -4.98
CA PHE A 209 -23.17 -17.90 -4.46
C PHE A 209 -22.25 -16.66 -4.37
N PHE A 210 -22.23 -15.86 -5.44
CA PHE A 210 -21.36 -14.67 -5.49
C PHE A 210 -21.85 -13.56 -4.56
N ILE A 211 -23.16 -13.36 -4.40
CA ILE A 211 -23.71 -12.41 -3.43
C ILE A 211 -23.21 -12.76 -2.02
N GLU A 212 -23.39 -14.01 -1.60
CA GLU A 212 -22.97 -14.47 -0.28
C GLU A 212 -21.45 -14.40 -0.09
N ARG A 213 -20.68 -14.72 -1.13
CA ARG A 213 -19.21 -14.61 -1.10
C ARG A 213 -18.76 -13.16 -0.90
N ILE A 214 -19.29 -12.21 -1.70
CA ILE A 214 -18.93 -10.79 -1.56
C ILE A 214 -19.34 -10.27 -0.18
N LYS A 215 -20.56 -10.53 0.27
CA LYS A 215 -21.02 -10.08 1.59
C LYS A 215 -20.14 -10.60 2.73
N ARG A 216 -19.76 -11.86 2.68
CA ARG A 216 -18.90 -12.49 3.70
C ARG A 216 -17.49 -11.90 3.74
N ASN A 217 -16.99 -11.40 2.62
CA ASN A 217 -15.65 -10.83 2.51
C ASN A 217 -15.59 -9.36 2.98
N ALA A 218 -16.71 -8.73 3.30
CA ALA A 218 -16.72 -7.42 3.96
C ALA A 218 -16.03 -7.51 5.33
N PHE A 219 -15.18 -6.55 5.64
CA PHE A 219 -14.52 -6.50 6.94
C PHE A 219 -15.55 -6.26 8.04
N ALA A 220 -15.69 -7.26 8.92
CA ALA A 220 -16.65 -7.23 10.04
C ALA A 220 -16.06 -6.60 11.32
N PHE A 221 -14.83 -6.13 11.29
CA PHE A 221 -14.13 -5.57 12.44
C PHE A 221 -13.24 -4.37 12.02
N ARG A 222 -12.83 -3.59 13.04
CA ARG A 222 -11.88 -2.52 12.80
C ARG A 222 -10.52 -3.08 12.37
N HIS A 223 -10.05 -2.70 11.18
CA HIS A 223 -8.82 -3.23 10.64
C HIS A 223 -7.60 -2.79 11.49
N PRO A 224 -6.74 -3.74 11.94
CA PRO A 224 -5.65 -3.43 12.87
C PRO A 224 -4.57 -2.51 12.27
N PHE A 225 -4.31 -2.62 10.98
CA PHE A 225 -3.32 -1.82 10.26
C PHE A 225 -3.80 -0.38 10.03
N THR A 226 -4.97 -0.24 9.44
CA THR A 226 -5.46 1.07 8.97
C THR A 226 -6.29 1.79 10.01
N GLY A 227 -6.80 1.06 11.00
CA GLY A 227 -7.79 1.56 11.95
C GLY A 227 -9.14 1.90 11.28
N ALA A 228 -9.35 1.48 10.03
CA ALA A 228 -10.62 1.62 9.32
C ALA A 228 -11.73 0.85 10.04
N LYS A 229 -12.95 1.38 10.02
CA LYS A 229 -14.13 0.73 10.57
C LYS A 229 -14.50 -0.48 9.73
N GLU A 230 -15.42 -1.30 10.23
CA GLU A 230 -16.07 -2.37 9.46
C GLU A 230 -16.82 -1.83 8.23
N GLY A 231 -17.03 -2.67 7.23
CA GLY A 231 -17.89 -2.42 6.08
C GLY A 231 -17.19 -2.18 4.75
N GLY A 232 -15.86 -2.07 4.72
CA GLY A 232 -15.08 -2.02 3.47
C GLY A 232 -14.67 -3.41 2.99
N TRP A 233 -14.19 -3.50 1.75
CA TRP A 233 -13.61 -4.70 1.15
C TRP A 233 -12.15 -4.44 0.77
N GLY A 234 -11.35 -5.49 0.78
CA GLY A 234 -9.99 -5.50 0.29
C GLY A 234 -9.82 -6.49 -0.86
N TRP A 235 -8.63 -6.58 -1.41
CA TRP A 235 -8.31 -7.32 -2.63
C TRP A 235 -8.40 -8.85 -2.52
N SER A 236 -8.33 -9.41 -1.31
CA SER A 236 -8.44 -10.85 -1.07
C SER A 236 -9.25 -11.14 0.20
N ASP A 237 -9.62 -12.40 0.40
CA ASP A 237 -10.22 -12.92 1.64
C ASP A 237 -9.17 -13.47 2.62
N LEU A 238 -7.87 -13.23 2.35
CA LEU A 238 -6.76 -13.67 3.18
C LEU A 238 -6.43 -12.63 4.28
N PRO A 239 -5.77 -13.07 5.37
CA PRO A 239 -5.53 -12.23 6.54
C PRO A 239 -4.63 -10.99 6.32
N GLY A 240 -3.88 -10.93 5.22
CA GLY A 240 -3.02 -9.80 4.87
C GLY A 240 -3.72 -8.68 4.12
N SER A 241 -4.93 -8.93 3.63
CA SER A 241 -5.73 -7.96 2.89
C SER A 241 -6.13 -6.76 3.76
N VAL A 242 -6.28 -5.61 3.14
CA VAL A 242 -6.64 -4.35 3.79
C VAL A 242 -7.83 -3.74 3.05
N PRO A 243 -8.86 -3.26 3.75
CA PRO A 243 -9.98 -2.60 3.07
C PRO A 243 -9.51 -1.30 2.44
N ASP A 244 -9.87 -1.08 1.18
CA ASP A 244 -9.50 0.11 0.41
C ASP A 244 -10.65 0.65 -0.45
N ALA A 245 -10.42 1.80 -1.08
CA ALA A 245 -11.45 2.50 -1.84
C ALA A 245 -11.82 1.76 -3.13
N ASP A 246 -10.85 1.13 -3.77
CA ASP A 246 -11.04 0.48 -5.07
C ASP A 246 -11.82 -0.83 -4.92
N ASP A 247 -11.36 -1.70 -4.04
CA ASP A 247 -12.02 -2.97 -3.75
C ASP A 247 -13.42 -2.78 -3.16
N THR A 248 -13.60 -1.77 -2.29
CA THR A 248 -14.91 -1.44 -1.73
C THR A 248 -15.85 -0.94 -2.82
N SER A 249 -15.38 -0.09 -3.72
CA SER A 249 -16.17 0.37 -4.88
C SER A 249 -16.50 -0.78 -5.82
N GLY A 250 -15.52 -1.63 -6.12
CA GLY A 250 -15.69 -2.83 -6.95
C GLY A 250 -16.73 -3.81 -6.39
N ALA A 251 -16.66 -4.09 -5.09
CA ALA A 251 -17.63 -4.95 -4.41
C ALA A 251 -19.04 -4.38 -4.44
N LEU A 252 -19.21 -3.08 -4.22
CA LEU A 252 -20.50 -2.40 -4.31
C LEU A 252 -21.07 -2.44 -5.72
N VAL A 253 -20.25 -2.20 -6.76
CA VAL A 253 -20.68 -2.32 -8.16
C VAL A 253 -21.08 -3.77 -8.48
N ALA A 254 -20.29 -4.76 -8.07
CA ALA A 254 -20.60 -6.16 -8.26
C ALA A 254 -21.91 -6.58 -7.56
N LEU A 255 -22.12 -6.15 -6.32
CA LEU A 255 -23.39 -6.39 -5.60
C LEU A 255 -24.60 -5.76 -6.33
N HIS A 256 -24.42 -4.56 -6.91
CA HIS A 256 -25.49 -3.94 -7.69
C HIS A 256 -25.86 -4.78 -8.92
N VAL A 257 -24.86 -5.24 -9.67
CA VAL A 257 -25.06 -6.13 -10.84
C VAL A 257 -25.78 -7.42 -10.43
N LEU A 258 -25.36 -8.05 -9.35
CA LEU A 258 -25.92 -9.32 -8.89
C LEU A 258 -27.35 -9.22 -8.35
N THR A 259 -27.69 -8.12 -7.68
CA THR A 259 -28.96 -7.96 -6.93
C THR A 259 -29.98 -7.10 -7.67
N GLY A 260 -29.61 -6.52 -8.83
CA GLY A 260 -30.46 -5.54 -9.52
C GLY A 260 -30.73 -4.28 -8.67
N GLY A 261 -29.77 -3.91 -7.81
CA GLY A 261 -29.87 -2.73 -6.95
C GLY A 261 -30.71 -2.95 -5.66
N THR A 262 -30.97 -4.20 -5.29
CA THR A 262 -31.67 -4.51 -4.02
C THR A 262 -30.75 -4.19 -2.84
N TYR A 263 -31.17 -3.24 -2.00
CA TYR A 263 -30.41 -2.78 -0.84
C TYR A 263 -30.24 -3.88 0.22
N SER A 264 -29.08 -3.89 0.86
CA SER A 264 -28.81 -4.68 2.07
C SER A 264 -27.98 -3.88 3.07
N GLU A 265 -27.89 -4.36 4.31
CA GLU A 265 -27.14 -3.69 5.38
C GLU A 265 -25.63 -3.60 5.03
N GLU A 266 -25.08 -4.63 4.39
CA GLU A 266 -23.68 -4.65 3.97
C GLU A 266 -23.40 -3.56 2.92
N VAL A 267 -24.31 -3.33 1.99
CA VAL A 267 -24.24 -2.22 1.03
C VAL A 267 -24.22 -0.87 1.77
N GLY A 268 -25.10 -0.71 2.76
CA GLY A 268 -25.15 0.49 3.60
C GLY A 268 -23.81 0.75 4.30
N LYS A 269 -23.24 -0.28 4.94
CA LYS A 269 -21.92 -0.20 5.60
C LYS A 269 -20.79 0.14 4.62
N GLY A 270 -20.79 -0.47 3.43
CA GLY A 270 -19.80 -0.17 2.39
C GLY A 270 -19.87 1.27 1.91
N VAL A 271 -21.08 1.77 1.65
CA VAL A 271 -21.29 3.17 1.29
C VAL A 271 -20.83 4.12 2.40
N GLU A 272 -21.19 3.85 3.67
CA GLU A 272 -20.74 4.63 4.82
C GLU A 272 -19.21 4.62 4.96
N TRP A 273 -18.60 3.47 4.68
CA TRP A 273 -17.14 3.31 4.70
C TRP A 273 -16.48 4.21 3.66
N LEU A 274 -16.94 4.20 2.41
CA LEU A 274 -16.43 5.09 1.35
C LEU A 274 -16.68 6.57 1.68
N LEU A 275 -17.84 6.94 2.21
CA LEU A 275 -18.13 8.31 2.64
C LEU A 275 -17.17 8.81 3.72
N ALA A 276 -16.77 7.92 4.66
CA ALA A 276 -15.81 8.24 5.70
C ALA A 276 -14.38 8.37 5.17
N LEU A 277 -14.11 7.77 4.01
CA LEU A 277 -12.80 7.77 3.38
C LEU A 277 -12.53 9.02 2.55
N GLN A 278 -13.56 9.67 1.98
CA GLN A 278 -13.43 10.81 1.10
C GLN A 278 -12.53 11.91 1.67
N ASN A 279 -11.58 12.37 0.87
CA ASN A 279 -10.64 13.42 1.23
C ASN A 279 -11.30 14.80 1.33
N GLU A 280 -10.61 15.74 1.98
CA GLU A 280 -11.10 17.11 2.16
C GLU A 280 -11.24 17.87 0.82
N ASP A 281 -10.40 17.55 -0.17
CA ASP A 281 -10.47 18.12 -1.52
C ASP A 281 -11.68 17.61 -2.33
N GLY A 282 -12.30 16.53 -1.91
CA GLY A 282 -13.47 15.92 -2.54
C GLY A 282 -13.20 14.65 -3.32
N GLY A 283 -11.94 14.31 -3.62
CA GLY A 283 -11.55 13.06 -4.26
C GLY A 283 -11.45 11.90 -3.30
N MET A 284 -11.11 10.71 -3.82
CA MET A 284 -10.91 9.49 -3.04
C MET A 284 -9.42 9.13 -3.00
N PRO A 285 -8.89 8.70 -1.85
CA PRO A 285 -7.51 8.22 -1.76
C PRO A 285 -7.33 6.90 -2.48
N THR A 286 -6.10 6.59 -2.87
CA THR A 286 -5.77 5.36 -3.62
C THR A 286 -6.12 4.10 -2.83
N PHE A 287 -5.84 4.08 -1.53
CA PHE A 287 -6.11 2.92 -0.69
C PHE A 287 -7.06 3.28 0.45
N CYS A 288 -6.57 3.31 1.65
CA CYS A 288 -7.30 3.72 2.83
C CYS A 288 -6.85 5.10 3.28
N LYS A 289 -7.67 5.74 4.11
CA LYS A 289 -7.36 7.08 4.61
C LYS A 289 -6.17 7.04 5.54
N GLY A 290 -5.02 7.49 5.05
CA GLY A 290 -3.91 7.87 5.88
C GLY A 290 -4.14 9.23 6.55
N TRP A 291 -3.08 9.94 6.86
CA TRP A 291 -3.17 11.26 7.51
C TRP A 291 -2.76 12.41 6.60
N GLY A 292 -2.83 12.21 5.30
CA GLY A 292 -2.84 13.28 4.31
C GLY A 292 -1.50 13.83 3.87
N LYS A 293 -0.40 13.09 4.05
CA LYS A 293 0.93 13.57 3.63
C LYS A 293 1.67 12.66 2.66
N LEU A 294 1.21 11.45 2.47
CA LEU A 294 1.86 10.50 1.59
C LEU A 294 1.14 10.41 0.24
N PRO A 295 1.84 10.00 -0.80
CA PRO A 295 1.24 9.87 -2.11
C PRO A 295 -0.05 9.02 -2.10
N PHE A 296 -0.09 7.92 -1.34
CA PHE A 296 -1.25 7.03 -1.21
C PHE A 296 -2.49 7.66 -0.56
N ASP A 297 -2.31 8.76 0.17
CA ASP A 297 -3.40 9.52 0.79
C ASP A 297 -4.00 10.55 -0.17
N ARG A 298 -3.33 10.83 -1.28
CA ARG A 298 -3.80 11.79 -2.27
C ARG A 298 -5.01 11.23 -3.02
N SER A 299 -5.85 12.13 -3.47
CA SER A 299 -6.98 11.79 -4.32
C SER A 299 -6.50 11.34 -5.69
N SER A 300 -7.00 10.19 -6.15
CA SER A 300 -6.69 9.58 -7.45
C SER A 300 -7.91 9.67 -8.38
N PRO A 301 -7.75 10.04 -9.66
CA PRO A 301 -8.87 10.20 -10.58
C PRO A 301 -9.63 8.90 -10.85
N ASP A 302 -8.92 7.82 -11.08
CA ASP A 302 -9.46 6.49 -11.36
C ASP A 302 -10.27 5.94 -10.18
N ILE A 303 -9.70 5.98 -8.97
CA ILE A 303 -10.37 5.53 -7.75
C ILE A 303 -11.58 6.42 -7.42
N SER A 304 -11.45 7.72 -7.67
CA SER A 304 -12.55 8.66 -7.50
C SER A 304 -13.71 8.36 -8.47
N ALA A 305 -13.40 8.07 -9.74
CA ALA A 305 -14.40 7.68 -10.72
C ALA A 305 -15.09 6.36 -10.38
N HIS A 306 -14.32 5.35 -9.90
CA HIS A 306 -14.86 4.07 -9.47
C HIS A 306 -15.80 4.21 -8.26
N SER A 307 -15.41 5.00 -7.28
CA SER A 307 -16.28 5.31 -6.12
C SER A 307 -17.51 6.12 -6.50
N LEU A 308 -17.39 7.05 -7.48
CA LEU A 308 -18.53 7.78 -8.02
C LEU A 308 -19.54 6.84 -8.65
N LEU A 309 -19.08 5.88 -9.46
CA LEU A 309 -19.94 4.86 -10.06
C LEU A 309 -20.68 4.08 -8.97
N ALA A 310 -19.98 3.60 -7.94
CA ALA A 310 -20.60 2.88 -6.83
C ALA A 310 -21.66 3.72 -6.10
N PHE A 311 -21.39 5.00 -5.84
CA PHE A 311 -22.35 5.89 -5.20
C PHE A 311 -23.60 6.12 -6.05
N GLU A 312 -23.44 6.38 -7.36
CA GLU A 312 -24.55 6.63 -8.28
C GLU A 312 -25.46 5.42 -8.43
N LEU A 313 -24.89 4.22 -8.59
CA LEU A 313 -25.67 2.99 -8.73
C LEU A 313 -26.56 2.73 -7.51
N TRP A 314 -26.11 3.03 -6.31
CA TRP A 314 -26.85 2.76 -5.08
C TRP A 314 -27.72 3.93 -4.60
N LEU A 315 -27.56 5.13 -5.16
CA LEU A 315 -28.12 6.36 -4.61
C LEU A 315 -29.62 6.26 -4.28
N ASP A 316 -30.42 5.75 -5.20
CA ASP A 316 -31.87 5.70 -5.03
C ASP A 316 -32.36 4.59 -4.09
N ALA A 317 -31.56 3.52 -3.95
CA ALA A 317 -31.85 2.42 -3.03
C ALA A 317 -31.46 2.71 -1.56
N LEU A 318 -30.62 3.73 -1.32
CA LEU A 318 -30.13 4.05 0.02
C LEU A 318 -31.25 4.62 0.93
N PRO A 319 -31.22 4.33 2.26
CA PRO A 319 -32.03 5.03 3.24
C PRO A 319 -31.85 6.56 3.16
N LYS A 320 -32.93 7.30 3.49
CA LYS A 320 -32.99 8.77 3.30
C LYS A 320 -31.76 9.53 3.83
N GLU A 321 -31.33 9.21 5.04
CA GLU A 321 -30.19 9.90 5.68
C GLU A 321 -28.88 9.62 4.95
N LEU A 322 -28.64 8.36 4.59
CA LEU A 322 -27.44 7.94 3.88
C LEU A 322 -27.42 8.51 2.44
N ARG A 323 -28.58 8.54 1.78
CA ARG A 323 -28.77 9.16 0.46
C ARG A 323 -28.38 10.63 0.46
N VAL A 324 -28.75 11.40 1.48
CA VAL A 324 -28.35 12.83 1.60
C VAL A 324 -26.84 12.99 1.71
N LYS A 325 -26.20 12.15 2.54
CA LYS A 325 -24.74 12.16 2.67
C LYS A 325 -24.06 11.78 1.35
N CYS A 326 -24.56 10.74 0.69
CA CYS A 326 -24.06 10.25 -0.59
C CYS A 326 -24.15 11.33 -1.68
N ARG A 327 -25.29 12.02 -1.84
CA ARG A 327 -25.45 13.14 -2.79
C ARG A 327 -24.46 14.29 -2.53
N ARG A 328 -24.15 14.57 -1.27
CA ARG A 328 -23.13 15.58 -0.92
C ARG A 328 -21.74 15.12 -1.34
N SER A 329 -21.42 13.86 -1.10
CA SER A 329 -20.14 13.25 -1.51
C SER A 329 -19.96 13.27 -3.02
N ILE A 330 -20.97 12.83 -3.78
CA ILE A 330 -20.99 12.87 -5.25
C ILE A 330 -20.70 14.28 -5.78
N ARG A 331 -21.40 15.30 -5.25
CA ARG A 331 -21.15 16.69 -5.69
C ARG A 331 -19.73 17.18 -5.44
N ARG A 332 -19.15 16.81 -4.29
CA ARG A 332 -17.76 17.16 -3.97
C ARG A 332 -16.79 16.44 -4.89
N LEU A 333 -17.05 15.18 -5.17
CA LEU A 333 -16.24 14.32 -6.03
C LEU A 333 -16.24 14.81 -7.48
N LEU A 334 -17.42 15.11 -8.04
CA LEU A 334 -17.55 15.72 -9.38
C LEU A 334 -16.84 17.07 -9.46
N GLY A 335 -17.01 17.93 -8.42
CA GLY A 335 -16.31 19.21 -8.39
C GLY A 335 -14.79 19.09 -8.36
N TRP A 336 -14.26 18.06 -7.66
CA TRP A 336 -12.84 17.75 -7.65
C TRP A 336 -12.37 17.21 -9.01
N MET A 337 -13.10 16.25 -9.61
CA MET A 337 -12.77 15.66 -10.92
C MET A 337 -12.67 16.74 -12.00
N TRP A 338 -13.64 17.67 -12.08
CA TRP A 338 -13.60 18.78 -13.04
C TRP A 338 -12.43 19.73 -12.79
N LYS A 339 -12.10 19.99 -11.52
CA LYS A 339 -10.98 20.88 -11.18
C LYS A 339 -9.62 20.35 -11.62
N ILE A 340 -9.44 19.03 -11.64
CA ILE A 340 -8.16 18.37 -11.98
C ILE A 340 -8.11 17.89 -13.43
N GLN A 341 -9.18 18.04 -14.20
CA GLN A 341 -9.21 17.69 -15.61
C GLN A 341 -8.29 18.61 -16.40
N SER A 342 -7.46 18.04 -17.24
CA SER A 342 -6.57 18.76 -18.16
C SER A 342 -7.41 19.45 -19.26
N SER A 343 -6.81 20.45 -19.93
CA SER A 343 -7.48 21.21 -21.00
C SER A 343 -7.86 20.36 -22.21
N ASP A 344 -7.19 19.24 -22.43
CA ASP A 344 -7.48 18.26 -23.48
C ASP A 344 -8.60 17.27 -23.09
N GLY A 345 -9.13 17.36 -21.86
CA GLY A 345 -10.16 16.48 -21.33
C GLY A 345 -9.65 15.26 -20.59
N SER A 346 -8.34 15.03 -20.53
CA SER A 346 -7.74 13.90 -19.84
C SER A 346 -7.61 14.10 -18.32
N TRP A 347 -7.30 13.02 -17.59
CA TRP A 347 -6.88 13.04 -16.20
C TRP A 347 -5.54 12.32 -16.05
N THR A 348 -4.57 13.01 -15.47
CA THR A 348 -3.26 12.42 -15.18
C THR A 348 -3.39 11.39 -14.06
N PRO A 349 -2.93 10.14 -14.26
CA PRO A 349 -2.97 9.11 -13.23
C PRO A 349 -2.03 9.47 -12.08
N LEU A 350 -2.38 9.05 -10.84
CA LEU A 350 -1.53 9.31 -9.68
C LEU A 350 -0.36 8.33 -9.59
N TRP A 351 -0.56 7.07 -10.02
CA TRP A 351 0.38 5.99 -9.77
C TRP A 351 0.84 5.22 -11.00
N PHE A 352 -0.06 4.96 -11.93
CA PHE A 352 0.17 4.13 -13.09
C PHE A 352 0.10 4.96 -14.35
N GLY A 353 0.92 4.63 -15.34
CA GLY A 353 1.03 5.40 -16.56
C GLY A 353 2.13 6.46 -16.53
N ASP A 354 2.29 7.15 -17.62
CA ASP A 354 3.25 8.23 -17.75
C ASP A 354 2.71 9.52 -17.12
N GLN A 355 3.22 9.85 -15.94
CA GLN A 355 2.82 11.05 -15.20
C GLN A 355 3.52 12.31 -15.71
N ASP A 356 4.59 12.15 -16.51
CA ASP A 356 5.42 13.20 -17.04
C ASP A 356 5.24 13.39 -18.56
N ALA A 357 4.36 12.59 -19.20
CA ALA A 357 4.07 12.73 -20.61
C ALA A 357 3.55 14.15 -20.86
N LYS A 358 4.39 14.93 -21.46
CA LYS A 358 4.00 16.14 -22.14
C LYS A 358 3.75 15.73 -23.59
N ASP A 359 2.51 15.76 -24.01
CA ASP A 359 2.15 15.57 -25.41
C ASP A 359 2.88 16.54 -26.32
#